data_2ea9f8a7f97d55804ba2b6e1a5523367
#
_entry.id   2ea9f8a7f97d55804ba2b6e1a5523367
#
_cell.length_a   1.000
_cell.length_b   1.000
_cell.length_c   1.000
_cell.angle_alpha   90.00
_cell.angle_beta   90.00
_cell.angle_gamma   90.00
#
_symmetry.space_group_name_H-M   'P 1'
#
loop_
_entity.id
_entity.type
_entity.pdbx_description
1 polymer ?
#
loop_
_entity_poly.entity_id
_entity_poly.type
_entity_poly.pdbx_seq_one_letter_code
_entity_poly.pdbx_strand_id
1 'polypeptide(L)'
;VNTADEGVLADILYHYGEERASRRIARAIVAARAVEPITTTAKLAELVAKCLPRPKPGQSHPATRSFQAIRIAVNTEFQELADGLNAAERVLKPGGLLAVVTFHSLEDRIVKRFFQLASGHDPNANRYAPAKADTVARFEMVTRKAVAPDDSETARNPRARSAKLRVGRRTATAAKTLSAADLGLPEIQKKGRR
;
A
#
# COMPACT_ATOMS: atom_id res chain seq x y z
N VAL A 1 -16.49 -6.05 -7.53
CA VAL A 1 -16.37 -6.31 -8.97
C VAL A 1 -17.72 -6.10 -9.66
N ASN A 2 -18.80 -6.67 -9.14
CA ASN A 2 -20.12 -6.63 -9.77
C ASN A 2 -20.92 -5.35 -9.54
N THR A 3 -20.55 -4.50 -8.58
CA THR A 3 -21.35 -3.33 -8.14
C THR A 3 -20.64 -1.99 -8.25
N ALA A 4 -19.31 -1.96 -8.18
CA ALA A 4 -18.55 -0.71 -8.21
C ALA A 4 -18.62 -0.03 -9.59
N ASP A 5 -18.62 1.31 -9.62
CA ASP A 5 -18.57 2.09 -10.86
C ASP A 5 -17.27 1.85 -11.63
N GLU A 6 -17.29 2.00 -12.96
CA GLU A 6 -16.13 1.82 -13.82
C GLU A 6 -14.95 2.68 -13.38
N GLY A 7 -15.21 3.96 -13.07
CA GLY A 7 -14.17 4.87 -12.57
C GLY A 7 -13.53 4.39 -11.27
N VAL A 8 -14.34 3.96 -10.30
CA VAL A 8 -13.91 3.42 -9.02
C VAL A 8 -13.04 2.16 -9.22
N LEU A 9 -13.48 1.24 -10.09
CA LEU A 9 -12.69 0.05 -10.43
C LEU A 9 -11.35 0.42 -11.06
N ALA A 10 -11.34 1.39 -11.98
CA ALA A 10 -10.13 1.84 -12.63
C ALA A 10 -9.15 2.47 -11.63
N ASP A 11 -9.65 3.28 -10.68
CA ASP A 11 -8.85 3.92 -9.65
C ASP A 11 -8.28 2.90 -8.65
N ILE A 12 -9.07 1.90 -8.23
CA ILE A 12 -8.59 0.79 -7.41
C ILE A 12 -7.44 0.07 -8.11
N LEU A 13 -7.63 -0.34 -9.36
CA LEU A 13 -6.61 -1.06 -10.12
C LEU A 13 -5.35 -0.24 -10.33
N TYR A 14 -5.48 1.06 -10.57
CA TYR A 14 -4.35 1.96 -10.77
C TYR A 14 -3.59 2.24 -9.49
N HIS A 15 -4.29 2.70 -8.45
CA HIS A 15 -3.65 3.16 -7.23
C HIS A 15 -3.19 2.03 -6.31
N TYR A 16 -3.92 0.91 -6.24
CA TYR A 16 -3.60 -0.22 -5.35
C TYR A 16 -2.86 -1.36 -6.05
N GLY A 17 -2.94 -1.42 -7.38
CA GLY A 17 -2.27 -2.45 -8.17
C GLY A 17 -1.09 -1.94 -9.00
N GLU A 18 -0.92 -0.60 -9.08
CA GLU A 18 0.02 0.02 -10.04
C GLU A 18 -0.22 -0.51 -11.47
N GLU A 19 -1.49 -0.80 -11.82
CA GLU A 19 -1.87 -1.40 -13.08
C GLU A 19 -2.12 -0.32 -14.14
N ARG A 20 -1.22 -0.23 -15.13
CA ARG A 20 -1.29 0.79 -16.18
C ARG A 20 -2.49 0.61 -17.12
N ALA A 21 -2.97 -0.62 -17.29
CA ALA A 21 -4.13 -0.94 -18.10
C ALA A 21 -5.46 -0.83 -17.34
N SER A 22 -5.47 -0.21 -16.16
CA SER A 22 -6.59 -0.14 -15.20
C SER A 22 -7.92 0.23 -15.84
N ARG A 23 -7.96 1.27 -16.69
CA ARG A 23 -9.19 1.71 -17.38
C ARG A 23 -9.71 0.67 -18.37
N ARG A 24 -8.80 0.00 -19.11
CA ARG A 24 -9.18 -1.05 -20.04
C ARG A 24 -9.74 -2.26 -19.31
N ILE A 25 -9.13 -2.64 -18.21
CA ILE A 25 -9.59 -3.76 -17.37
C ILE A 25 -10.94 -3.41 -16.72
N ALA A 26 -11.10 -2.22 -16.16
CA ALA A 26 -12.36 -1.78 -15.56
C ALA A 26 -13.51 -1.83 -16.56
N ARG A 27 -13.30 -1.31 -17.78
CA ARG A 27 -14.29 -1.37 -18.86
C ARG A 27 -14.65 -2.81 -19.23
N ALA A 28 -13.66 -3.70 -19.34
CA ALA A 28 -13.90 -5.11 -19.64
C ALA A 28 -14.71 -5.80 -18.53
N ILE A 29 -14.44 -5.50 -17.27
CA ILE A 29 -15.20 -6.01 -16.13
C ILE A 29 -16.66 -5.53 -16.19
N VAL A 30 -16.88 -4.23 -16.42
CA VAL A 30 -18.24 -3.64 -16.50
C VAL A 30 -19.02 -4.22 -17.68
N ALA A 31 -18.40 -4.37 -18.83
CA ALA A 31 -19.03 -4.99 -19.99
C ALA A 31 -19.39 -6.46 -19.74
N ALA A 32 -18.51 -7.22 -19.12
CA ALA A 32 -18.75 -8.64 -18.84
C ALA A 32 -19.87 -8.84 -17.82
N ARG A 33 -19.87 -8.06 -16.71
CA ARG A 33 -20.91 -8.17 -15.67
C ARG A 33 -22.30 -7.72 -16.13
N ALA A 34 -22.38 -6.88 -17.16
CA ALA A 34 -23.66 -6.46 -17.75
C ALA A 34 -24.36 -7.62 -18.48
N VAL A 35 -23.62 -8.59 -18.98
CA VAL A 35 -24.14 -9.81 -19.62
C VAL A 35 -24.43 -10.87 -18.55
N GLU A 36 -23.48 -11.12 -17.66
CA GLU A 36 -23.58 -12.14 -16.63
C GLU A 36 -22.68 -11.78 -15.43
N PRO A 37 -23.14 -11.88 -14.18
CA PRO A 37 -22.34 -11.62 -13.00
C PRO A 37 -21.03 -12.43 -12.99
N ILE A 38 -19.94 -11.77 -12.56
CA ILE A 38 -18.64 -12.44 -12.38
C ILE A 38 -18.62 -13.09 -11.01
N THR A 39 -18.78 -14.41 -10.94
CA THR A 39 -18.94 -15.16 -9.69
C THR A 39 -17.71 -15.96 -9.31
N THR A 40 -16.73 -16.10 -10.22
CA THR A 40 -15.50 -16.87 -9.95
C THR A 40 -14.25 -16.05 -10.18
N THR A 41 -13.20 -16.37 -9.41
CA THR A 41 -11.88 -15.77 -9.59
C THR A 41 -11.25 -16.13 -10.95
N ALA A 42 -11.55 -17.34 -11.45
CA ALA A 42 -11.08 -17.80 -12.75
C ALA A 42 -11.61 -16.90 -13.89
N LYS A 43 -12.93 -16.62 -13.91
CA LYS A 43 -13.55 -15.74 -14.90
C LYS A 43 -12.97 -14.31 -14.85
N LEU A 44 -12.75 -13.78 -13.64
CA LEU A 44 -12.11 -12.49 -13.47
C LEU A 44 -10.66 -12.49 -13.97
N ALA A 45 -9.88 -13.53 -13.64
CA ALA A 45 -8.49 -13.65 -14.07
C ALA A 45 -8.37 -13.71 -15.61
N GLU A 46 -9.26 -14.44 -16.26
CA GLU A 46 -9.35 -14.52 -17.73
C GLU A 46 -9.66 -13.16 -18.37
N LEU A 47 -10.64 -12.43 -17.83
CA LEU A 47 -10.99 -11.09 -18.30
C LEU A 47 -9.80 -10.13 -18.19
N VAL A 48 -9.11 -10.14 -17.06
CA VAL A 48 -7.92 -9.31 -16.85
C VAL A 48 -6.80 -9.71 -17.81
N ALA A 49 -6.53 -11.00 -17.95
CA ALA A 49 -5.47 -11.50 -18.83
C ALA A 49 -5.70 -11.14 -20.31
N LYS A 50 -6.95 -11.14 -20.80
CA LYS A 50 -7.30 -10.68 -22.15
C LYS A 50 -7.00 -9.19 -22.38
N CYS A 51 -6.95 -8.41 -21.31
CA CYS A 51 -6.61 -6.98 -21.35
C CYS A 51 -5.10 -6.72 -21.30
N LEU A 52 -4.25 -7.71 -21.13
CA LEU A 52 -2.82 -7.54 -20.89
C LEU A 52 -2.00 -8.32 -21.92
N PRO A 53 -0.75 -7.92 -22.17
CA PRO A 53 0.16 -8.73 -22.98
C PRO A 53 0.36 -10.12 -22.37
N ARG A 54 0.65 -11.12 -23.21
CA ARG A 54 1.01 -12.46 -22.73
C ARG A 54 2.26 -12.38 -21.86
N PRO A 55 2.27 -13.04 -20.68
CA PRO A 55 3.42 -13.05 -19.80
C PRO A 55 4.57 -13.83 -20.46
N LYS A 56 5.80 -13.36 -20.24
CA LYS A 56 6.99 -14.12 -20.60
C LYS A 56 7.18 -15.31 -19.64
N PRO A 57 7.86 -16.39 -20.06
CA PRO A 57 8.20 -17.48 -19.16
C PRO A 57 8.85 -16.97 -17.85
N GLY A 58 8.44 -17.50 -16.70
CA GLY A 58 8.94 -17.10 -15.38
C GLY A 58 8.32 -15.83 -14.79
N GLN A 59 7.45 -15.13 -15.51
CA GLN A 59 6.71 -13.99 -14.96
C GLN A 59 5.46 -14.45 -14.18
N SER A 60 5.07 -13.64 -13.19
CA SER A 60 3.82 -13.84 -12.46
C SER A 60 2.61 -13.74 -13.40
N HIS A 61 1.50 -14.37 -13.00
CA HIS A 61 0.27 -14.31 -13.76
C HIS A 61 -0.16 -12.84 -14.00
N PRO A 62 -0.63 -12.47 -15.21
CA PRO A 62 -0.97 -11.09 -15.57
C PRO A 62 -1.96 -10.43 -14.60
N ALA A 63 -2.92 -11.20 -14.09
CA ALA A 63 -3.94 -10.70 -13.17
C ALA A 63 -3.44 -10.45 -11.73
N THR A 64 -2.20 -10.81 -11.39
CA THR A 64 -1.69 -10.71 -9.99
C THR A 64 -1.88 -9.33 -9.40
N ARG A 65 -1.51 -8.27 -10.13
CA ARG A 65 -1.64 -6.88 -9.67
C ARG A 65 -3.10 -6.47 -9.49
N SER A 66 -3.96 -6.88 -10.39
CA SER A 66 -5.39 -6.59 -10.31
C SER A 66 -6.04 -7.27 -9.11
N PHE A 67 -5.69 -8.53 -8.84
CA PHE A 67 -6.17 -9.23 -7.64
C PHE A 67 -5.64 -8.62 -6.35
N GLN A 68 -4.36 -8.22 -6.32
CA GLN A 68 -3.80 -7.48 -5.19
C GLN A 68 -4.59 -6.18 -4.94
N ALA A 69 -4.86 -5.40 -5.98
CA ALA A 69 -5.60 -4.15 -5.87
C ALA A 69 -7.02 -4.35 -5.31
N ILE A 70 -7.72 -5.37 -5.82
CA ILE A 70 -9.08 -5.71 -5.36
C ILE A 70 -9.05 -6.19 -3.90
N ARG A 71 -8.07 -7.01 -3.50
CA ARG A 71 -7.91 -7.48 -2.13
C ARG A 71 -7.70 -6.31 -1.17
N ILE A 72 -6.79 -5.41 -1.50
CA ILE A 72 -6.50 -4.20 -0.71
C ILE A 72 -7.76 -3.36 -0.56
N ALA A 73 -8.54 -3.18 -1.64
CA ALA A 73 -9.77 -2.39 -1.61
C ALA A 73 -10.90 -3.03 -0.80
N VAL A 74 -11.07 -4.35 -0.89
CA VAL A 74 -12.12 -5.09 -0.18
C VAL A 74 -11.82 -5.15 1.32
N ASN A 75 -10.55 -5.34 1.68
CA ASN A 75 -10.10 -5.48 3.07
C ASN A 75 -9.69 -4.15 3.70
N THR A 76 -9.76 -3.02 2.98
CA THR A 76 -9.28 -1.72 3.46
C THR A 76 -7.85 -1.75 4.02
N GLU A 77 -6.97 -2.61 3.45
CA GLU A 77 -5.66 -2.97 4.01
C GLU A 77 -4.76 -1.75 4.31
N PHE A 78 -4.80 -0.72 3.46
CA PHE A 78 -3.99 0.47 3.69
C PHE A 78 -4.51 1.34 4.83
N GLN A 79 -5.84 1.41 5.02
CA GLN A 79 -6.41 2.13 6.15
C GLN A 79 -6.10 1.39 7.45
N GLU A 80 -6.27 0.07 7.48
CA GLU A 80 -5.92 -0.77 8.62
C GLU A 80 -4.42 -0.63 8.99
N LEU A 81 -3.53 -0.59 7.99
CA LEU A 81 -2.10 -0.34 8.21
C LEU A 81 -1.86 1.04 8.84
N ALA A 82 -2.50 2.08 8.31
CA ALA A 82 -2.37 3.45 8.84
C ALA A 82 -2.87 3.55 10.30
N ASP A 83 -4.01 2.95 10.58
CA ASP A 83 -4.60 2.93 11.91
C ASP A 83 -3.76 2.11 12.89
N GLY A 84 -3.22 0.97 12.43
CA GLY A 84 -2.29 0.15 13.20
C GLY A 84 -0.99 0.88 13.56
N LEU A 85 -0.39 1.64 12.63
CA LEU A 85 0.79 2.45 12.89
C LEU A 85 0.51 3.56 13.92
N ASN A 86 -0.61 4.26 13.77
CA ASN A 86 -1.04 5.29 14.73
C ASN A 86 -1.34 4.69 16.11
N ALA A 87 -1.97 3.52 16.17
CA ALA A 87 -2.25 2.82 17.42
C ALA A 87 -0.95 2.36 18.12
N ALA A 88 -0.01 1.79 17.35
CA ALA A 88 1.29 1.37 17.87
C ALA A 88 2.06 2.55 18.50
N GLU A 89 2.03 3.73 17.87
CA GLU A 89 2.65 4.93 18.43
C GLU A 89 2.05 5.32 19.78
N ARG A 90 0.73 5.19 19.93
CA ARG A 90 0.05 5.56 21.19
C ARG A 90 0.32 4.60 22.35
N VAL A 91 0.48 3.31 22.06
CA VAL A 91 0.62 2.30 23.12
C VAL A 91 2.06 2.01 23.51
N LEU A 92 3.02 2.32 22.63
CA LEU A 92 4.44 2.11 22.92
C LEU A 92 4.95 3.11 23.97
N LYS A 93 5.60 2.59 25.00
CA LYS A 93 6.34 3.39 25.98
C LYS A 93 7.62 3.98 25.34
N PRO A 94 8.15 5.11 25.87
CA PRO A 94 9.49 5.58 25.49
C PRO A 94 10.53 4.46 25.56
N GLY A 95 11.38 4.36 24.54
CA GLY A 95 12.35 3.27 24.37
C GLY A 95 11.81 2.01 23.69
N GLY A 96 10.48 1.83 23.58
CA GLY A 96 9.85 0.71 22.90
C GLY A 96 10.15 0.70 21.39
N LEU A 97 10.23 -0.49 20.80
CA LEU A 97 10.54 -0.67 19.38
C LEU A 97 9.26 -0.97 18.59
N LEU A 98 9.07 -0.25 17.48
CA LEU A 98 8.09 -0.58 16.45
C LEU A 98 8.84 -1.20 15.26
N ALA A 99 8.63 -2.49 15.05
CA ALA A 99 9.17 -3.23 13.92
C ALA A 99 8.02 -3.59 12.96
N VAL A 100 8.11 -3.14 11.72
CA VAL A 100 7.07 -3.35 10.71
C VAL A 100 7.65 -4.07 9.52
N VAL A 101 7.02 -5.20 9.15
CA VAL A 101 7.35 -5.97 7.94
C VAL A 101 6.28 -5.72 6.90
N THR A 102 6.69 -5.40 5.69
CA THR A 102 5.81 -5.19 4.53
C THR A 102 6.20 -6.14 3.41
N PHE A 103 5.25 -6.51 2.55
CA PHE A 103 5.46 -7.49 1.47
C PHE A 103 5.31 -6.91 0.07
N HIS A 104 4.89 -5.65 -0.06
CA HIS A 104 4.85 -4.96 -1.34
C HIS A 104 5.18 -3.47 -1.24
N SER A 105 5.49 -2.86 -2.40
CA SER A 105 6.01 -1.49 -2.51
C SER A 105 5.10 -0.42 -1.92
N LEU A 106 3.78 -0.59 -2.01
CA LEU A 106 2.82 0.39 -1.53
C LEU A 106 2.75 0.41 0.00
N GLU A 107 2.72 -0.76 0.66
CA GLU A 107 2.83 -0.85 2.12
C GLU A 107 4.13 -0.23 2.62
N ASP A 108 5.27 -0.59 2.00
CA ASP A 108 6.57 -0.05 2.38
C ASP A 108 6.62 1.48 2.25
N ARG A 109 5.92 2.04 1.25
CA ARG A 109 5.81 3.50 1.05
C ARG A 109 5.06 4.17 2.20
N ILE A 110 3.95 3.58 2.66
CA ILE A 110 3.16 4.06 3.80
C ILE A 110 4.00 4.02 5.07
N VAL A 111 4.62 2.88 5.38
CA VAL A 111 5.45 2.69 6.58
C VAL A 111 6.67 3.62 6.55
N LYS A 112 7.33 3.74 5.41
CA LYS A 112 8.44 4.69 5.22
C LYS A 112 7.99 6.11 5.53
N ARG A 113 6.86 6.54 4.99
CA ARG A 113 6.34 7.90 5.18
C ARG A 113 5.94 8.15 6.63
N PHE A 114 5.29 7.17 7.28
CA PHE A 114 5.01 7.23 8.71
C PHE A 114 6.27 7.50 9.53
N PHE A 115 7.30 6.69 9.36
CA PHE A 115 8.56 6.87 10.10
C PHE A 115 9.28 8.19 9.75
N GLN A 116 9.25 8.62 8.50
CA GLN A 116 9.81 9.92 8.11
C GLN A 116 9.14 11.07 8.86
N LEU A 117 7.82 11.15 8.84
CA LEU A 117 7.05 12.17 9.54
C LEU A 117 7.20 12.06 11.06
N ALA A 118 7.27 10.85 11.59
CA ALA A 118 7.42 10.59 13.01
C ALA A 118 8.84 10.87 13.52
N SER A 119 9.85 10.82 12.67
CA SER A 119 11.24 11.21 13.00
C SER A 119 11.56 12.69 12.77
N GLY A 120 10.55 13.50 12.48
CA GLY A 120 10.73 14.94 12.25
C GLY A 120 11.18 15.28 10.83
N HIS A 121 11.24 14.30 9.94
CA HIS A 121 11.67 14.50 8.56
C HIS A 121 10.43 14.63 7.65
N ASP A 122 10.16 15.84 7.16
CA ASP A 122 9.09 16.06 6.19
C ASP A 122 9.60 15.73 4.78
N PRO A 123 9.14 14.63 4.16
CA PRO A 123 9.58 14.23 2.83
C PRO A 123 9.15 15.22 1.74
N ASN A 124 8.21 16.12 2.03
CA ASN A 124 7.75 17.17 1.13
C ASN A 124 8.30 18.56 1.50
N ALA A 125 9.24 18.63 2.46
CA ALA A 125 9.84 19.90 2.82
C ALA A 125 10.50 20.56 1.60
N ASN A 126 10.06 21.77 1.28
CA ASN A 126 10.71 22.57 0.24
C ASN A 126 12.13 22.91 0.73
N ARG A 127 13.14 22.53 -0.03
CA ARG A 127 14.54 22.76 0.27
C ARG A 127 14.89 24.25 0.44
N TYR A 128 14.05 25.13 -0.09
CA TYR A 128 14.21 26.58 -0.06
C TYR A 128 13.25 27.27 0.92
N ALA A 129 12.38 26.52 1.60
CA ALA A 129 11.53 27.11 2.64
C ALA A 129 12.32 27.23 3.95
N PRO A 130 12.05 28.27 4.78
CA PRO A 130 12.61 28.38 6.11
C PRO A 130 12.39 27.06 6.85
N ALA A 131 13.42 26.59 7.59
CA ALA A 131 13.28 25.39 8.41
C ALA A 131 12.05 25.56 9.32
N LYS A 132 11.05 24.69 9.15
CA LYS A 132 9.97 24.62 10.13
C LYS A 132 10.62 24.32 11.48
N ALA A 133 10.18 25.06 12.52
CA ALA A 133 10.61 24.83 13.89
C ALA A 133 10.72 23.33 14.16
N ASP A 134 11.84 22.90 14.76
CA ASP A 134 12.23 21.53 14.97
C ASP A 134 11.02 20.68 15.44
N THR A 135 10.50 19.89 14.54
CA THR A 135 9.46 18.92 14.88
C THR A 135 10.15 17.87 15.74
N VAL A 136 9.87 17.91 17.04
CA VAL A 136 10.48 16.97 17.99
C VAL A 136 10.15 15.55 17.56
N ALA A 137 11.20 14.76 17.32
CA ALA A 137 11.06 13.39 16.81
C ALA A 137 10.27 12.53 17.80
N ARG A 138 9.27 11.83 17.31
CA ARG A 138 8.45 10.86 18.04
C ARG A 138 9.01 9.45 17.95
N PHE A 139 9.80 9.21 16.90
CA PHE A 139 10.58 7.99 16.72
C PHE A 139 12.01 8.32 16.29
N GLU A 140 12.98 7.57 16.80
CA GLU A 140 14.35 7.50 16.30
C GLU A 140 14.48 6.28 15.40
N MET A 141 15.04 6.46 14.20
CA MET A 141 15.19 5.36 13.25
C MET A 141 16.32 4.42 13.68
N VAL A 142 15.98 3.18 13.98
CA VAL A 142 16.95 2.09 14.22
C VAL A 142 17.51 1.61 12.88
N THR A 143 16.66 1.51 11.86
CA THR A 143 17.06 1.18 10.48
C THR A 143 16.93 2.40 9.59
N ARG A 144 18.03 2.94 9.07
CA ARG A 144 17.97 4.08 8.12
C ARG A 144 17.33 3.70 6.79
N LYS A 145 17.58 2.47 6.33
CA LYS A 145 16.98 1.87 5.12
C LYS A 145 16.16 0.66 5.54
N ALA A 146 15.21 0.26 4.69
CA ALA A 146 14.53 -1.02 4.90
C ALA A 146 15.55 -2.16 4.83
N VAL A 147 15.43 -3.10 5.75
CA VAL A 147 16.19 -4.36 5.71
C VAL A 147 15.41 -5.33 4.82
N ALA A 148 16.07 -5.85 3.81
CA ALA A 148 15.53 -6.89 2.92
C ALA A 148 16.06 -8.27 3.34
N PRO A 149 15.36 -9.37 3.00
CA PRO A 149 15.86 -10.72 3.22
C PRO A 149 17.15 -10.95 2.41
N ASP A 150 18.01 -11.77 2.92
CA ASP A 150 19.18 -12.24 2.20
C ASP A 150 18.84 -13.42 1.26
N ASP A 151 19.81 -13.85 0.46
CA ASP A 151 19.62 -14.94 -0.49
C ASP A 151 19.31 -16.26 0.21
N SER A 152 19.87 -16.49 1.40
CA SER A 152 19.66 -17.70 2.18
C SER A 152 18.22 -17.79 2.73
N GLU A 153 17.69 -16.68 3.21
CA GLU A 153 16.29 -16.58 3.62
C GLU A 153 15.34 -16.76 2.43
N THR A 154 15.63 -16.10 1.32
CA THR A 154 14.81 -16.19 0.10
C THR A 154 14.80 -17.61 -0.47
N ALA A 155 15.93 -18.32 -0.41
CA ALA A 155 16.01 -19.72 -0.84
C ALA A 155 15.15 -20.64 0.04
N ARG A 156 15.17 -20.43 1.36
CA ARG A 156 14.36 -21.21 2.31
C ARG A 156 12.88 -20.82 2.29
N ASN A 157 12.59 -19.55 2.07
CA ASN A 157 11.24 -18.99 2.03
C ASN A 157 11.05 -18.03 0.85
N PRO A 158 10.68 -18.52 -0.34
CA PRO A 158 10.48 -17.67 -1.51
C PRO A 158 9.43 -16.55 -1.32
N ARG A 159 8.54 -16.68 -0.33
CA ARG A 159 7.55 -15.64 0.01
C ARG A 159 8.18 -14.41 0.64
N ALA A 160 9.36 -14.56 1.26
CA ALA A 160 10.09 -13.45 1.87
C ALA A 160 10.76 -12.50 0.85
N ARG A 161 10.93 -12.91 -0.41
CA ARG A 161 11.68 -12.14 -1.43
C ARG A 161 11.32 -10.66 -1.55
N SER A 162 10.08 -10.29 -1.24
CA SER A 162 9.58 -8.92 -1.31
C SER A 162 9.43 -8.26 0.06
N ALA A 163 9.80 -8.97 1.12
CA ALA A 163 9.69 -8.47 2.49
C ALA A 163 10.65 -7.29 2.72
N LYS A 164 10.18 -6.32 3.48
CA LYS A 164 10.99 -5.18 3.94
C LYS A 164 10.67 -4.90 5.39
N LEU A 165 11.70 -4.91 6.23
CA LEU A 165 11.60 -4.57 7.65
C LEU A 165 12.07 -3.13 7.88
N ARG A 166 11.27 -2.35 8.61
CA ARG A 166 11.63 -1.04 9.16
C ARG A 166 11.44 -1.02 10.66
N VAL A 167 12.39 -0.43 11.36
CA VAL A 167 12.37 -0.37 12.83
C VAL A 167 12.64 1.05 13.30
N GLY A 168 11.77 1.54 14.21
CA GLY A 168 11.95 2.80 14.92
C GLY A 168 11.80 2.61 16.42
N ARG A 169 12.52 3.42 17.20
CA ARG A 169 12.45 3.47 18.67
C ARG A 169 11.57 4.64 19.08
N ARG A 170 10.57 4.39 19.91
CA ARG A 170 9.68 5.41 20.45
C ARG A 170 10.45 6.37 21.38
N THR A 171 10.23 7.67 21.21
CA THR A 171 10.76 8.72 22.12
C THR A 171 9.75 9.05 23.21
N ALA A 172 10.09 10.00 24.10
CA ALA A 172 9.16 10.50 25.12
C ALA A 172 8.14 11.56 24.57
N THR A 173 8.30 11.95 23.30
CA THR A 173 7.45 12.96 22.67
C THR A 173 5.99 12.46 22.57
N ALA A 174 5.02 13.33 22.78
CA ALA A 174 3.60 12.98 22.67
C ALA A 174 3.25 12.40 21.31
N ALA A 175 2.39 11.37 21.26
CA ALA A 175 1.94 10.77 20.04
C ALA A 175 1.10 11.75 19.19
N LYS A 176 1.20 11.64 17.86
CA LYS A 176 0.42 12.46 16.93
C LYS A 176 -0.19 11.55 15.88
N THR A 177 -1.52 11.54 15.79
CA THR A 177 -2.20 10.81 14.73
C THR A 177 -1.91 11.44 13.36
N LEU A 178 -1.45 10.62 12.43
CA LEU A 178 -1.27 10.99 11.03
C LEU A 178 -2.50 10.57 10.23
N SER A 179 -3.00 11.46 9.38
CA SER A 179 -4.13 11.17 8.51
C SER A 179 -3.72 10.25 7.35
N ALA A 180 -4.68 9.65 6.67
CA ALA A 180 -4.46 8.89 5.43
C ALA A 180 -3.72 9.73 4.37
N ALA A 181 -4.08 11.02 4.23
CA ALA A 181 -3.42 11.96 3.32
C ALA A 181 -1.96 12.23 3.72
N ASP A 182 -1.68 12.41 5.03
CA ASP A 182 -0.30 12.55 5.53
C ASP A 182 0.54 11.34 5.16
N LEU A 183 -0.02 10.15 5.25
CA LEU A 183 0.65 8.89 4.90
C LEU A 183 0.69 8.61 3.39
N GLY A 184 0.05 9.46 2.59
CA GLY A 184 0.03 9.35 1.13
C GLY A 184 -0.85 8.22 0.60
N LEU A 185 -1.88 7.85 1.36
CA LEU A 185 -2.90 6.92 0.88
C LEU A 185 -3.68 7.59 -0.26
N PRO A 186 -3.90 6.89 -1.37
CA PRO A 186 -4.71 7.43 -2.45
C PRO A 186 -6.18 7.54 -2.04
N GLU A 187 -6.79 8.68 -2.32
CA GLU A 187 -8.22 8.86 -2.17
C GLU A 187 -8.94 8.21 -3.35
N ILE A 188 -9.64 7.11 -3.09
CA ILE A 188 -10.55 6.52 -4.07
C ILE A 188 -11.94 7.08 -3.80
N GLN A 189 -12.38 7.99 -4.67
CA GLN A 189 -13.71 8.57 -4.56
C GLN A 189 -14.77 7.49 -4.77
N LYS A 190 -15.41 7.05 -3.70
CA LYS A 190 -16.68 6.34 -3.79
C LYS A 190 -17.72 7.36 -4.24
N LYS A 191 -17.98 7.48 -5.57
CA LYS A 191 -19.12 8.24 -6.04
C LYS A 191 -20.36 7.70 -5.36
N GLY A 192 -20.96 8.51 -4.49
CA GLY A 192 -22.19 8.16 -3.80
C GLY A 192 -23.28 7.84 -4.83
N ARG A 193 -24.05 6.82 -4.53
CA ARG A 193 -25.35 6.61 -5.18
C ARG A 193 -26.14 7.93 -5.07
N ARG A 194 -26.40 8.57 -6.21
CA ARG A 194 -27.56 9.47 -6.34
C ARG A 194 -28.79 8.63 -6.51
#